data_ddc9117fdec1f2110353fd3ebe88704d
#
_entry.id   ddc9117fdec1f2110353fd3ebe88704d
#
_cell.length_a   1.000
_cell.length_b   1.000
_cell.length_c   1.000
_cell.angle_alpha   90.00
_cell.angle_beta   90.00
_cell.angle_gamma   90.00
#
_symmetry.space_group_name_H-M   'P 1'
#
loop_
_entity.id
_entity.type
_entity.pdbx_description
1 polymer ?
#
loop_
_entity_poly.entity_id
_entity_poly.type
_entity_poly.pdbx_seq_one_letter_code
_entity_poly.pdbx_strand_id
1 'polypeptide(L)'
;MTPPSVLDPLLLARVGDLELVARTIVDGLRSGPHRSPFHGYSAEFSQYRHYRPGDDLKYVDWKLAARTDRIYTKQFRETTDLAAALVLDCSGSMGFTGAAPVTGAESASGGSASDASGAPAGGSSETPDKTRVAAGAVAGAVPRIELSKLRYASMAAAALAYVIADQGDAVGMLAFQGTSLAYVPPRTGQHHLRGLLATLSGLQAREMSMPHVAIRRASDMMRRRGLIMIFSDFYDQEQQTLAEIRRCVRIGHDVAVFQVMSRSEIDFPYKGDTEFEDLESGQRVVTHANDVKHAYKDQLSAFLDRWRTNARGEGVDYTLLVTDTALDEGLREFLLRRSARRAG
;
A
#
# COMPACT_ATOMS: atom_id res chain seq x y z
N MET A 1 6.64 -28.59 8.38
CA MET A 1 6.62 -27.17 8.79
C MET A 1 7.77 -26.49 8.06
N THR A 2 7.47 -25.66 7.07
CA THR A 2 8.47 -24.81 6.40
C THR A 2 8.99 -23.81 7.43
N PRO A 3 10.30 -23.60 7.57
CA PRO A 3 10.81 -22.59 8.48
C PRO A 3 10.25 -21.22 8.09
N PRO A 4 9.93 -20.34 9.06
CA PRO A 4 9.41 -19.02 8.76
C PRO A 4 10.42 -18.27 7.88
N SER A 5 9.94 -17.71 6.78
CA SER A 5 10.75 -16.85 5.91
C SER A 5 11.22 -15.64 6.72
N VAL A 6 12.46 -15.19 6.52
CA VAL A 6 12.98 -13.95 7.13
C VAL A 6 12.11 -12.74 6.72
N LEU A 7 11.36 -12.87 5.63
CA LEU A 7 10.46 -11.85 5.08
C LEU A 7 9.01 -12.03 5.53
N ASP A 8 8.76 -12.88 6.54
CA ASP A 8 7.43 -13.01 7.17
C ASP A 8 7.00 -11.64 7.72
N PRO A 9 5.87 -11.07 7.27
CA PRO A 9 5.40 -9.76 7.70
C PRO A 9 5.23 -9.63 9.21
N LEU A 10 4.83 -10.69 9.89
CA LEU A 10 4.66 -10.70 11.35
C LEU A 10 5.99 -10.60 12.09
N LEU A 11 7.04 -11.24 11.58
CA LEU A 11 8.40 -11.10 12.13
C LEU A 11 8.94 -9.70 11.88
N LEU A 12 8.77 -9.18 10.67
CA LEU A 12 9.20 -7.83 10.32
C LEU A 12 8.46 -6.75 11.14
N ALA A 13 7.19 -6.96 11.45
CA ALA A 13 6.41 -6.02 12.26
C ALA A 13 6.89 -5.91 13.70
N ARG A 14 7.55 -6.93 14.24
CA ARG A 14 8.16 -6.92 15.58
C ARG A 14 9.46 -6.10 15.64
N VAL A 15 10.04 -5.84 14.48
CA VAL A 15 11.20 -4.95 14.39
C VAL A 15 10.68 -3.51 14.49
N GLY A 16 11.09 -2.80 15.55
CA GLY A 16 10.66 -1.41 15.79
C GLY A 16 11.23 -0.43 14.77
N ASP A 17 12.34 -0.78 14.12
CA ASP A 17 13.04 0.06 13.14
C ASP A 17 12.54 -0.22 11.71
N LEU A 18 11.74 0.72 11.18
CA LEU A 18 11.19 0.62 9.84
C LEU A 18 12.28 0.73 8.75
N GLU A 19 13.42 1.37 9.03
CA GLU A 19 14.56 1.42 8.11
C GLU A 19 15.17 0.05 7.92
N LEU A 20 15.36 -0.70 9.01
CA LEU A 20 15.87 -2.07 8.96
C LEU A 20 14.88 -2.99 8.22
N VAL A 21 13.59 -2.86 8.50
CA VAL A 21 12.53 -3.59 7.79
C VAL A 21 12.57 -3.32 6.30
N ALA A 22 12.63 -2.04 5.89
CA ALA A 22 12.68 -1.65 4.49
C ALA A 22 13.91 -2.23 3.78
N ARG A 23 15.08 -2.16 4.40
CA ARG A 23 16.32 -2.75 3.87
C ARG A 23 16.19 -4.26 3.69
N THR A 24 15.68 -4.97 4.69
CA THR A 24 15.50 -6.43 4.64
C THR A 24 14.58 -6.84 3.48
N ILE A 25 13.48 -6.11 3.27
CA ILE A 25 12.56 -6.36 2.15
C ILE A 25 13.27 -6.09 0.81
N VAL A 26 14.01 -4.99 0.70
CA VAL A 26 14.73 -4.63 -0.53
C VAL A 26 15.84 -5.62 -0.84
N ASP A 27 16.56 -6.12 0.14
CA ASP A 27 17.58 -7.15 -0.04
C ASP A 27 16.95 -8.46 -0.54
N GLY A 28 15.77 -8.83 -0.04
CA GLY A 28 14.97 -9.93 -0.57
C GLY A 28 14.56 -9.73 -2.03
N LEU A 29 14.14 -8.50 -2.39
CA LEU A 29 13.81 -8.14 -3.76
C LEU A 29 15.03 -8.22 -4.70
N ARG A 30 16.22 -7.84 -4.22
CA ARG A 30 17.49 -7.85 -5.00
C ARG A 30 18.10 -9.24 -5.14
N SER A 31 17.84 -10.14 -4.20
CA SER A 31 18.33 -11.53 -4.24
C SER A 31 17.64 -12.37 -5.33
N GLY A 32 16.60 -11.84 -5.96
CA GLY A 32 15.94 -12.43 -7.13
C GLY A 32 16.73 -12.14 -8.44
N PRO A 33 16.45 -12.87 -9.54
CA PRO A 33 17.19 -12.76 -10.81
C PRO A 33 16.95 -11.45 -11.59
N HIS A 34 16.33 -10.44 -10.99
CA HIS A 34 15.85 -9.24 -11.68
C HIS A 34 16.56 -7.96 -11.22
N ARG A 35 17.06 -7.18 -12.18
CA ARG A 35 17.58 -5.82 -11.96
C ARG A 35 16.43 -4.87 -11.66
N SER A 36 16.68 -3.85 -10.83
CA SER A 36 15.69 -2.83 -10.46
C SER A 36 15.05 -2.15 -11.67
N PRO A 37 13.72 -2.08 -11.75
CA PRO A 37 12.98 -1.56 -12.91
C PRO A 37 12.84 -0.04 -12.94
N PHE A 38 13.34 0.67 -11.93
CA PHE A 38 13.25 2.13 -11.87
C PHE A 38 14.46 2.77 -12.56
N HIS A 39 14.37 3.01 -13.87
CA HIS A 39 15.34 3.78 -14.63
C HIS A 39 14.63 5.00 -15.20
N GLY A 40 15.06 6.20 -14.84
CA GLY A 40 14.62 7.44 -15.46
C GLY A 40 15.63 7.92 -16.48
N TYR A 41 15.18 8.76 -17.40
CA TYR A 41 15.97 9.28 -18.51
C TYR A 41 16.65 10.62 -18.18
N SER A 42 17.58 10.65 -17.26
CA SER A 42 18.53 11.76 -17.19
C SER A 42 19.92 11.18 -16.98
N ALA A 43 20.77 11.29 -17.99
CA ALA A 43 22.14 10.85 -17.91
C ALA A 43 23.02 12.04 -17.48
N GLU A 44 23.27 12.17 -16.17
CA GLU A 44 24.29 13.10 -15.69
C GLU A 44 25.68 12.48 -15.83
N PHE A 45 26.64 13.30 -16.30
CA PHE A 45 28.04 12.89 -16.35
C PHE A 45 28.51 12.58 -14.91
N SER A 46 28.97 11.35 -14.69
CA SER A 46 29.46 10.90 -13.38
C SER A 46 30.98 11.02 -13.27
N GLN A 47 31.68 10.36 -14.16
CA GLN A 47 33.16 10.33 -14.15
C GLN A 47 33.71 9.84 -15.47
N TYR A 48 35.03 10.01 -15.62
CA TYR A 48 35.79 9.39 -16.69
C TYR A 48 36.32 8.02 -16.24
N ARG A 49 36.22 7.03 -17.12
CA ARG A 49 36.86 5.71 -16.96
C ARG A 49 37.78 5.48 -18.15
N HIS A 50 38.92 4.82 -17.93
CA HIS A 50 39.73 4.37 -19.03
C HIS A 50 38.91 3.46 -19.98
N TYR A 51 39.03 3.69 -21.27
CA TYR A 51 38.41 2.89 -22.31
C TYR A 51 38.80 1.43 -22.15
N ARG A 52 37.90 0.53 -22.34
CA ARG A 52 38.12 -0.92 -22.45
C ARG A 52 37.61 -1.41 -23.79
N PRO A 53 38.34 -2.38 -24.45
CA PRO A 53 37.82 -2.99 -25.67
C PRO A 53 36.40 -3.53 -25.45
N GLY A 54 35.46 -3.09 -26.31
CA GLY A 54 34.03 -3.38 -26.17
C GLY A 54 33.16 -2.24 -25.65
N ASP A 55 33.75 -1.15 -25.18
CA ASP A 55 33.00 0.06 -24.86
C ASP A 55 32.49 0.75 -26.15
N ASP A 56 31.25 1.29 -26.07
CA ASP A 56 30.65 2.00 -27.19
C ASP A 56 31.40 3.32 -27.45
N LEU A 57 31.90 3.50 -28.64
CA LEU A 57 32.71 4.64 -29.07
C LEU A 57 31.97 5.99 -28.99
N LYS A 58 30.66 6.01 -28.97
CA LYS A 58 29.85 7.24 -28.81
C LYS A 58 30.07 7.92 -27.47
N TYR A 59 30.51 7.18 -26.45
CA TYR A 59 30.77 7.69 -25.10
C TYR A 59 32.24 8.07 -24.88
N VAL A 60 33.12 7.90 -25.89
CA VAL A 60 34.52 8.32 -25.82
C VAL A 60 34.62 9.83 -25.87
N ASP A 61 35.39 10.43 -24.95
CA ASP A 61 35.69 11.85 -25.01
C ASP A 61 36.94 12.07 -25.88
N TRP A 62 36.71 12.32 -27.16
CA TRP A 62 37.78 12.56 -28.14
C TRP A 62 38.58 13.84 -27.86
N LYS A 63 37.98 14.87 -27.20
CA LYS A 63 38.68 16.10 -26.81
C LYS A 63 39.66 15.83 -25.66
N LEU A 64 39.29 15.00 -24.72
CA LEU A 64 40.17 14.59 -23.64
C LEU A 64 41.28 13.65 -24.15
N ALA A 65 40.95 12.74 -25.02
CA ALA A 65 41.93 11.84 -25.67
C ALA A 65 43.01 12.65 -26.43
N ALA A 66 42.62 13.67 -27.18
CA ALA A 66 43.54 14.53 -27.91
C ALA A 66 44.48 15.38 -27.02
N ARG A 67 44.11 15.59 -25.76
CA ARG A 67 44.93 16.38 -24.80
C ARG A 67 45.80 15.52 -23.90
N THR A 68 45.40 14.29 -23.63
CA THR A 68 46.06 13.45 -22.62
C THR A 68 46.71 12.23 -23.18
N ASP A 69 46.55 12.00 -24.49
CA ASP A 69 47.00 10.79 -25.23
C ASP A 69 46.48 9.47 -24.63
N ARG A 70 45.34 9.57 -23.92
CA ARG A 70 44.67 8.44 -23.26
C ARG A 70 43.18 8.46 -23.58
N ILE A 71 42.64 7.31 -23.92
CA ILE A 71 41.21 7.19 -24.26
C ILE A 71 40.39 6.99 -22.99
N TYR A 72 39.44 7.88 -22.80
CA TYR A 72 38.49 7.84 -21.68
C TYR A 72 37.06 7.74 -22.20
N THR A 73 36.26 6.88 -21.55
CA THR A 73 34.83 6.76 -21.77
C THR A 73 34.10 7.56 -20.71
N LYS A 74 33.19 8.42 -21.13
CA LYS A 74 32.26 9.12 -20.22
C LYS A 74 31.33 8.10 -19.58
N GLN A 75 31.39 7.98 -18.28
CA GLN A 75 30.38 7.28 -17.52
C GLN A 75 29.29 8.25 -17.13
N PHE A 76 28.07 7.94 -17.53
CA PHE A 76 26.89 8.67 -17.12
C PHE A 76 26.22 7.92 -15.98
N ARG A 77 25.85 8.65 -14.95
CA ARG A 77 24.92 8.17 -13.95
C ARG A 77 23.54 8.54 -14.47
N GLU A 78 22.70 7.59 -14.72
CA GLU A 78 21.29 7.85 -14.97
C GLU A 78 20.69 8.39 -13.66
N THR A 79 20.65 9.68 -13.53
CA THR A 79 19.88 10.34 -12.46
C THR A 79 18.48 10.49 -12.99
N THR A 80 17.58 9.74 -12.44
CA THR A 80 16.17 9.91 -12.74
C THR A 80 15.66 11.13 -12.00
N ASP A 81 15.17 12.14 -12.72
CA ASP A 81 14.41 13.27 -12.14
C ASP A 81 12.98 12.83 -11.73
N LEU A 82 12.81 11.57 -11.37
CA LEU A 82 11.52 11.04 -10.99
C LEU A 82 11.16 11.54 -9.58
N ALA A 83 10.01 12.19 -9.45
CA ALA A 83 9.41 12.45 -8.16
C ALA A 83 8.35 11.40 -7.88
N ALA A 84 8.41 10.76 -6.72
CA ALA A 84 7.43 9.80 -6.28
C ALA A 84 6.70 10.30 -5.03
N ALA A 85 5.39 10.10 -4.98
CA ALA A 85 4.54 10.39 -3.83
C ALA A 85 3.87 9.11 -3.33
N LEU A 86 4.09 8.78 -2.08
CA LEU A 86 3.39 7.72 -1.35
C LEU A 86 2.14 8.32 -0.71
N VAL A 87 0.98 7.82 -1.05
CA VAL A 87 -0.30 8.27 -0.49
C VAL A 87 -0.87 7.14 0.35
N LEU A 88 -0.88 7.32 1.68
CA LEU A 88 -1.33 6.30 2.62
C LEU A 88 -2.67 6.68 3.23
N ASP A 89 -3.57 5.72 3.19
CA ASP A 89 -4.83 5.76 3.91
C ASP A 89 -4.60 5.41 5.37
N CYS A 90 -5.04 6.28 6.27
CA CYS A 90 -5.01 6.07 7.71
C CYS A 90 -6.43 6.03 8.31
N SER A 91 -7.43 5.62 7.51
CA SER A 91 -8.80 5.41 8.00
C SER A 91 -8.87 4.37 9.11
N GLY A 92 -9.96 4.38 9.87
CA GLY A 92 -10.22 3.40 10.92
C GLY A 92 -10.14 1.96 10.41
N SER A 93 -10.67 1.71 9.21
CA SER A 93 -10.64 0.39 8.55
C SER A 93 -9.23 -0.14 8.32
N MET A 94 -8.24 0.74 8.05
CA MET A 94 -6.84 0.37 7.90
C MET A 94 -6.19 -0.10 9.22
N GLY A 95 -6.82 0.18 10.37
CA GLY A 95 -6.43 -0.34 11.68
C GLY A 95 -6.82 -1.80 11.91
N PHE A 96 -7.64 -2.38 11.06
CA PHE A 96 -8.11 -3.76 11.21
C PHE A 96 -6.96 -4.78 11.21
N THR A 97 -6.96 -5.66 12.24
CA THR A 97 -5.91 -6.66 12.46
C THR A 97 -6.38 -8.10 12.23
N GLY A 98 -7.66 -8.31 11.85
CA GLY A 98 -8.20 -9.66 11.67
C GLY A 98 -8.41 -10.47 12.97
N ALA A 99 -7.80 -10.04 14.06
CA ALA A 99 -7.94 -10.67 15.36
C ALA A 99 -9.10 -10.02 16.14
N ALA A 100 -10.09 -10.83 16.50
CA ALA A 100 -11.08 -10.41 17.46
C ALA A 100 -10.42 -10.16 18.82
N PRO A 101 -10.73 -9.07 19.53
CA PRO A 101 -10.34 -8.95 20.91
C PRO A 101 -11.03 -10.07 21.70
N VAL A 102 -10.24 -10.87 22.41
CA VAL A 102 -10.75 -11.86 23.35
C VAL A 102 -11.30 -11.07 24.55
N THR A 103 -12.56 -10.67 24.48
CA THR A 103 -13.25 -10.20 25.68
C THR A 103 -13.72 -11.40 26.47
N GLY A 104 -12.83 -11.92 27.31
CA GLY A 104 -13.23 -12.71 28.46
C GLY A 104 -13.87 -11.79 29.47
N ALA A 105 -15.18 -11.73 29.46
CA ALA A 105 -15.96 -11.24 30.58
C ALA A 105 -17.11 -12.22 30.78
N GLU A 106 -16.83 -13.24 31.60
CA GLU A 106 -17.89 -13.84 32.42
C GLU A 106 -18.49 -12.75 33.29
N SER A 107 -19.70 -12.36 33.03
CA SER A 107 -20.58 -11.83 34.07
C SER A 107 -21.84 -12.68 34.08
N ALA A 108 -21.79 -13.66 34.97
CA ALA A 108 -23.00 -14.32 35.47
C ALA A 108 -23.83 -13.29 36.24
N SER A 109 -25.08 -13.24 35.93
CA SER A 109 -26.27 -13.08 36.83
C SER A 109 -27.39 -12.38 36.05
N GLY A 110 -28.44 -13.06 35.65
CA GLY A 110 -29.60 -13.26 36.50
C GLY A 110 -30.57 -12.06 36.47
N GLY A 111 -31.75 -12.21 35.79
CA GLY A 111 -32.86 -11.33 36.12
C GLY A 111 -33.84 -11.04 34.96
N SER A 112 -34.84 -11.93 34.82
CA SER A 112 -36.29 -11.70 34.53
C SER A 112 -36.75 -10.79 33.38
N ALA A 113 -37.64 -11.39 32.66
CA ALA A 113 -38.56 -10.94 31.62
C ALA A 113 -39.40 -9.67 31.99
N SER A 114 -39.73 -8.89 30.95
CA SER A 114 -41.11 -8.43 30.74
C SER A 114 -41.32 -7.92 29.30
N ASP A 115 -42.45 -8.31 28.76
CA ASP A 115 -43.06 -8.00 27.46
C ASP A 115 -43.15 -6.51 27.11
N ALA A 116 -43.09 -6.23 25.81
CA ALA A 116 -44.15 -5.46 25.14
C ALA A 116 -43.94 -5.37 23.61
N SER A 117 -44.93 -5.83 22.92
CA SER A 117 -45.34 -5.73 21.53
C SER A 117 -45.22 -4.35 20.85
N GLY A 118 -44.97 -4.34 19.54
CA GLY A 118 -45.32 -3.21 18.70
C GLY A 118 -44.54 -3.16 17.36
N ALA A 119 -45.07 -3.82 16.31
CA ALA A 119 -44.73 -3.45 14.94
C ALA A 119 -45.58 -2.27 14.50
N PRO A 120 -45.17 -1.42 13.56
CA PRO A 120 -45.66 -1.66 12.21
C PRO A 120 -44.63 -1.42 11.08
N ALA A 121 -45.02 -2.04 9.92
CA ALA A 121 -44.38 -2.01 8.64
C ALA A 121 -44.29 -0.61 8.01
N GLY A 122 -43.19 -0.38 7.27
CA GLY A 122 -43.02 0.72 6.34
C GLY A 122 -41.84 0.43 5.44
N GLY A 123 -42.13 -0.05 4.21
CA GLY A 123 -41.09 -0.32 3.22
C GLY A 123 -40.51 0.95 2.64
N SER A 124 -39.20 0.98 2.53
CA SER A 124 -38.49 1.83 1.61
C SER A 124 -37.28 1.04 1.09
N SER A 125 -37.21 0.95 -0.25
CA SER A 125 -36.15 0.34 -1.00
C SER A 125 -34.86 1.14 -0.82
N GLU A 126 -34.01 0.73 0.10
CA GLU A 126 -32.66 1.27 0.24
C GLU A 126 -31.64 0.29 -0.32
N THR A 127 -30.79 0.81 -1.18
CA THR A 127 -29.53 0.23 -1.64
C THR A 127 -28.77 -0.37 -0.47
N PRO A 128 -28.17 -1.57 -0.61
CA PRO A 128 -27.48 -2.24 0.49
C PRO A 128 -26.31 -1.38 0.99
N ASP A 129 -26.42 -0.97 2.22
CA ASP A 129 -25.43 -0.20 2.96
C ASP A 129 -24.13 -0.99 3.10
N LYS A 130 -23.03 -0.28 2.98
CA LYS A 130 -21.67 -0.81 2.90
C LYS A 130 -21.21 -1.25 4.28
N THR A 131 -21.57 -2.45 4.71
CA THR A 131 -21.16 -3.01 6.00
C THR A 131 -19.67 -3.30 5.98
N ARG A 132 -18.90 -2.49 6.66
CA ARG A 132 -17.47 -2.73 6.94
C ARG A 132 -17.36 -3.69 8.10
N VAL A 133 -16.55 -4.72 7.90
CA VAL A 133 -16.41 -5.81 8.85
C VAL A 133 -15.25 -5.54 9.79
N ALA A 134 -15.54 -5.28 11.05
CA ALA A 134 -14.59 -5.49 12.14
C ALA A 134 -15.14 -6.62 13.01
N ALA A 135 -14.41 -7.71 13.14
CA ALA A 135 -14.92 -8.91 13.76
C ALA A 135 -14.68 -8.98 15.27
N GLY A 136 -15.71 -9.21 16.01
CA GLY A 136 -15.69 -9.66 17.40
C GLY A 136 -15.50 -11.19 17.51
N ALA A 137 -15.01 -11.67 18.64
CA ALA A 137 -14.45 -12.99 18.89
C ALA A 137 -15.33 -14.19 18.57
N VAL A 138 -14.70 -15.22 18.04
CA VAL A 138 -15.23 -16.58 17.92
C VAL A 138 -14.59 -17.48 18.98
N ALA A 139 -15.41 -18.10 19.83
CA ALA A 139 -14.97 -19.14 20.74
C ALA A 139 -14.49 -20.38 19.92
N GLY A 140 -13.20 -20.69 19.97
CA GLY A 140 -12.66 -21.96 19.47
C GLY A 140 -11.60 -21.89 18.37
N ALA A 141 -11.30 -20.72 17.77
CA ALA A 141 -10.15 -20.56 16.87
C ALA A 141 -8.98 -19.95 17.63
N VAL A 142 -7.78 -20.53 17.52
CA VAL A 142 -6.55 -19.89 17.99
C VAL A 142 -6.46 -18.54 17.27
N PRO A 143 -6.42 -17.39 17.97
CA PRO A 143 -6.37 -16.10 17.32
C PRO A 143 -5.05 -16.02 16.53
N ARG A 144 -5.14 -15.98 15.21
CA ARG A 144 -4.02 -15.58 14.37
C ARG A 144 -3.83 -14.09 14.64
N ILE A 145 -2.72 -13.72 15.26
CA ILE A 145 -2.34 -12.30 15.36
C ILE A 145 -2.04 -11.86 13.94
N GLU A 146 -2.94 -11.11 13.35
CA GLU A 146 -2.73 -10.51 12.05
C GLU A 146 -2.14 -9.10 12.21
N LEU A 147 -1.37 -8.71 11.22
CA LEU A 147 -0.80 -7.37 11.13
C LEU A 147 -1.89 -6.40 10.66
N SER A 148 -1.96 -5.20 11.23
CA SER A 148 -2.91 -4.20 10.74
C SER A 148 -2.60 -3.81 9.29
N LYS A 149 -3.62 -3.54 8.50
CA LYS A 149 -3.48 -3.12 7.09
C LYS A 149 -2.57 -1.89 6.97
N LEU A 150 -2.71 -0.91 7.88
CA LEU A 150 -1.85 0.28 7.89
C LEU A 150 -0.39 -0.06 8.15
N ARG A 151 -0.09 -0.96 9.10
CA ARG A 151 1.29 -1.35 9.39
C ARG A 151 1.90 -2.07 8.20
N TYR A 152 1.16 -2.97 7.57
CA TYR A 152 1.59 -3.67 6.37
C TYR A 152 1.82 -2.69 5.19
N ALA A 153 0.89 -1.76 4.96
CA ALA A 153 1.03 -0.71 3.96
C ALA A 153 2.25 0.18 4.21
N SER A 154 2.50 0.54 5.48
CA SER A 154 3.67 1.35 5.87
C SER A 154 4.99 0.62 5.59
N MET A 155 5.06 -0.70 5.81
CA MET A 155 6.25 -1.49 5.48
C MET A 155 6.46 -1.59 3.96
N ALA A 156 5.39 -1.78 3.18
CA ALA A 156 5.44 -1.78 1.72
C ALA A 156 5.89 -0.41 1.17
N ALA A 157 5.30 0.67 1.68
CA ALA A 157 5.65 2.04 1.32
C ALA A 157 7.11 2.38 1.68
N ALA A 158 7.58 1.94 2.86
CA ALA A 158 8.96 2.13 3.29
C ALA A 158 9.96 1.42 2.36
N ALA A 159 9.67 0.17 1.97
CA ALA A 159 10.49 -0.57 1.03
C ALA A 159 10.57 0.13 -0.34
N LEU A 160 9.44 0.60 -0.87
CA LEU A 160 9.40 1.36 -2.13
C LEU A 160 10.11 2.71 -2.01
N ALA A 161 9.94 3.44 -0.89
CA ALA A 161 10.66 4.67 -0.62
C ALA A 161 12.18 4.43 -0.61
N TYR A 162 12.63 3.35 0.01
CA TYR A 162 14.03 2.97 0.06
C TYR A 162 14.58 2.67 -1.34
N VAL A 163 13.85 1.88 -2.16
CA VAL A 163 14.25 1.57 -3.56
C VAL A 163 14.38 2.85 -4.38
N ILE A 164 13.42 3.77 -4.27
CA ILE A 164 13.40 5.03 -5.01
C ILE A 164 14.57 5.93 -4.58
N ALA A 165 14.75 6.10 -3.28
CA ALA A 165 15.83 6.94 -2.74
C ALA A 165 17.23 6.38 -3.04
N ASP A 166 17.39 5.05 -3.08
CA ASP A 166 18.65 4.39 -3.44
C ASP A 166 19.05 4.61 -4.91
N GLN A 167 18.06 4.88 -5.77
CA GLN A 167 18.28 5.26 -7.17
C GLN A 167 18.58 6.75 -7.35
N GLY A 168 18.55 7.53 -6.28
CA GLY A 168 18.75 8.96 -6.32
C GLY A 168 17.49 9.77 -6.63
N ASP A 169 16.35 9.11 -6.76
CA ASP A 169 15.06 9.76 -7.03
C ASP A 169 14.47 10.45 -5.81
N ALA A 170 13.63 11.46 -6.07
CA ALA A 170 12.91 12.16 -5.03
C ALA A 170 11.69 11.37 -4.57
N VAL A 171 11.57 11.15 -3.27
CA VAL A 171 10.41 10.48 -2.66
C VAL A 171 9.79 11.36 -1.58
N GLY A 172 8.48 11.44 -1.59
CA GLY A 172 7.67 12.12 -0.58
C GLY A 172 6.49 11.26 -0.15
N MET A 173 5.77 11.71 0.85
CA MET A 173 4.57 11.02 1.31
C MET A 173 3.47 11.99 1.72
N LEU A 174 2.26 11.49 1.64
CA LEU A 174 1.06 12.11 2.15
C LEU A 174 0.22 11.03 2.83
N ALA A 175 0.05 11.14 4.14
CA ALA A 175 -0.85 10.29 4.88
C ALA A 175 -2.06 11.14 5.33
N PHE A 176 -3.24 10.62 5.10
CA PHE A 176 -4.48 11.32 5.41
C PHE A 176 -5.27 10.59 6.48
N GLN A 177 -5.74 11.36 7.44
CA GLN A 177 -6.40 10.90 8.64
C GLN A 177 -7.50 11.91 8.98
N GLY A 178 -8.74 11.62 8.62
CA GLY A 178 -9.82 12.60 8.75
C GLY A 178 -9.48 13.93 8.07
N THR A 179 -9.41 15.00 8.86
CA THR A 179 -8.99 16.34 8.40
C THR A 179 -7.49 16.59 8.53
N SER A 180 -6.76 15.73 9.25
CA SER A 180 -5.33 15.86 9.49
C SER A 180 -4.53 15.27 8.33
N LEU A 181 -3.43 15.93 7.99
CA LEU A 181 -2.57 15.57 6.88
C LEU A 181 -1.12 15.54 7.33
N ALA A 182 -0.49 14.37 7.29
CA ALA A 182 0.96 14.27 7.41
C ALA A 182 1.56 14.36 6.00
N TYR A 183 2.33 15.41 5.73
CA TYR A 183 2.94 15.63 4.43
C TYR A 183 4.44 15.77 4.53
N VAL A 184 5.15 14.98 3.75
CA VAL A 184 6.60 15.06 3.55
C VAL A 184 6.84 15.31 2.06
N PRO A 185 7.35 16.48 1.66
CA PRO A 185 7.54 16.83 0.25
C PRO A 185 8.56 15.91 -0.42
N PRO A 186 8.40 15.60 -1.72
CA PRO A 186 9.38 14.81 -2.45
C PRO A 186 10.76 15.47 -2.45
N ARG A 187 11.76 14.79 -1.91
CA ARG A 187 13.17 15.19 -1.89
C ARG A 187 14.08 13.99 -2.00
N THR A 188 15.31 14.20 -2.35
CA THR A 188 16.37 13.19 -2.41
C THR A 188 17.21 13.18 -1.13
N GLY A 189 17.97 12.12 -0.94
CA GLY A 189 18.99 12.01 0.10
C GLY A 189 18.58 11.20 1.32
N GLN A 190 19.59 10.58 1.96
CA GLN A 190 19.41 9.64 3.06
C GLN A 190 18.81 10.26 4.33
N HIS A 191 19.16 11.53 4.63
CA HIS A 191 18.57 12.22 5.78
C HIS A 191 17.07 12.44 5.61
N HIS A 192 16.66 12.81 4.38
CA HIS A 192 15.25 12.97 4.03
C HIS A 192 14.49 11.63 4.14
N LEU A 193 15.07 10.55 3.60
CA LEU A 193 14.50 9.20 3.69
C LEU A 193 14.25 8.80 5.15
N ARG A 194 15.23 9.00 6.05
CA ARG A 194 15.05 8.70 7.48
C ARG A 194 13.89 9.47 8.11
N GLY A 195 13.77 10.76 7.80
CA GLY A 195 12.64 11.57 8.25
C GLY A 195 11.29 11.05 7.75
N LEU A 196 11.23 10.63 6.49
CA LEU A 196 10.05 10.02 5.89
C LEU A 196 9.70 8.68 6.59
N LEU A 197 10.68 7.81 6.81
CA LEU A 197 10.49 6.52 7.50
C LEU A 197 10.04 6.71 8.97
N ALA A 198 10.58 7.71 9.66
CA ALA A 198 10.14 8.07 11.01
C ALA A 198 8.67 8.53 11.00
N THR A 199 8.26 9.32 10.00
CA THR A 199 6.86 9.73 9.85
C THR A 199 5.95 8.53 9.56
N LEU A 200 6.36 7.63 8.65
CA LEU A 200 5.63 6.39 8.36
C LEU A 200 5.45 5.50 9.59
N SER A 201 6.49 5.39 10.44
CA SER A 201 6.42 4.56 11.65
C SER A 201 5.45 5.10 12.70
N GLY A 202 5.20 6.40 12.70
CA GLY A 202 4.30 7.08 13.63
C GLY A 202 2.84 7.13 13.19
N LEU A 203 2.50 6.64 12.00
CA LEU A 203 1.12 6.66 11.50
C LEU A 203 0.21 5.77 12.34
N GLN A 204 -1.00 6.26 12.57
CA GLN A 204 -2.04 5.55 13.31
C GLN A 204 -3.34 5.57 12.50
N ALA A 205 -4.05 4.46 12.51
CA ALA A 205 -5.36 4.40 11.89
C ALA A 205 -6.41 5.04 12.80
N ARG A 206 -7.13 6.02 12.30
CA ARG A 206 -8.19 6.74 13.03
C ARG A 206 -9.18 7.34 12.03
N GLU A 207 -10.41 7.52 12.49
CA GLU A 207 -11.45 8.29 11.83
C GLU A 207 -11.76 7.89 10.37
N MET A 208 -12.74 8.57 9.80
CA MET A 208 -13.14 8.40 8.40
C MET A 208 -12.15 9.09 7.48
N SER A 209 -11.86 8.51 6.33
CA SER A 209 -10.93 9.08 5.36
C SER A 209 -11.64 9.52 4.07
N MET A 210 -11.00 10.44 3.36
CA MET A 210 -11.44 10.90 2.05
C MET A 210 -10.32 10.64 1.01
N PRO A 211 -10.19 9.42 0.49
CA PRO A 211 -9.10 9.04 -0.42
C PRO A 211 -8.97 9.97 -1.63
N HIS A 212 -10.09 10.36 -2.24
CA HIS A 212 -10.13 11.25 -3.40
C HIS A 212 -9.51 12.63 -3.11
N VAL A 213 -9.75 13.20 -1.92
CA VAL A 213 -9.16 14.49 -1.51
C VAL A 213 -7.66 14.38 -1.35
N ALA A 214 -7.18 13.29 -0.74
CA ALA A 214 -5.76 13.04 -0.54
C ALA A 214 -5.02 12.84 -1.87
N ILE A 215 -5.59 12.06 -2.79
CA ILE A 215 -5.03 11.83 -4.12
C ILE A 215 -4.92 13.14 -4.88
N ARG A 216 -5.97 13.98 -4.85
CA ARG A 216 -5.95 15.30 -5.45
C ARG A 216 -4.83 16.16 -4.87
N ARG A 217 -4.73 16.25 -3.54
CA ARG A 217 -3.68 17.01 -2.89
C ARG A 217 -2.27 16.50 -3.22
N ALA A 218 -2.07 15.19 -3.20
CA ALA A 218 -0.78 14.61 -3.57
C ALA A 218 -0.37 15.03 -4.99
N SER A 219 -1.29 14.93 -5.95
CA SER A 219 -1.07 15.35 -7.33
C SER A 219 -0.77 16.87 -7.44
N ASP A 220 -1.55 17.73 -6.75
CA ASP A 220 -1.40 19.18 -6.83
C ASP A 220 -0.11 19.66 -6.16
N MET A 221 0.41 18.92 -5.17
CA MET A 221 1.68 19.21 -4.49
C MET A 221 2.92 18.77 -5.29
N MET A 222 2.75 17.90 -6.27
CA MET A 222 3.83 17.49 -7.16
C MET A 222 4.09 18.56 -8.22
N ARG A 223 5.29 19.14 -8.21
CA ARG A 223 5.68 20.21 -9.16
C ARG A 223 5.87 19.70 -10.59
N ARG A 224 6.09 18.39 -10.77
CA ARG A 224 6.37 17.75 -12.06
C ARG A 224 5.58 16.44 -12.13
N ARG A 225 5.43 15.94 -13.35
CA ARG A 225 4.90 14.58 -13.58
C ARG A 225 5.78 13.58 -12.84
N GLY A 226 5.16 12.61 -12.20
CA GLY A 226 5.87 11.62 -11.41
C GLY A 226 4.99 10.44 -11.07
N LEU A 227 5.44 9.60 -10.17
CA LEU A 227 4.77 8.38 -9.74
C LEU A 227 3.95 8.65 -8.47
N ILE A 228 2.65 8.37 -8.51
CA ILE A 228 1.77 8.41 -7.33
C ILE A 228 1.44 6.96 -6.95
N MET A 229 1.79 6.56 -5.75
CA MET A 229 1.54 5.23 -5.21
C MET A 229 0.53 5.34 -4.07
N ILE A 230 -0.63 4.71 -4.21
CA ILE A 230 -1.77 4.84 -3.30
C ILE A 230 -1.96 3.52 -2.56
N PHE A 231 -1.99 3.58 -1.23
CA PHE A 231 -2.21 2.43 -0.34
C PHE A 231 -3.50 2.63 0.44
N SER A 232 -4.51 1.82 0.19
CA SER A 232 -5.83 1.87 0.84
C SER A 232 -6.55 0.54 0.66
N ASP A 233 -7.56 0.26 1.46
CA ASP A 233 -8.52 -0.80 1.18
C ASP A 233 -9.60 -0.37 0.18
N PHE A 234 -9.75 0.94 -0.04
CA PHE A 234 -10.68 1.56 -1.00
C PHE A 234 -12.16 1.26 -0.75
N TYR A 235 -12.54 0.95 0.46
CA TYR A 235 -13.94 0.68 0.78
C TYR A 235 -14.83 1.91 0.58
N ASP A 236 -14.29 3.12 0.77
CA ASP A 236 -15.05 4.35 0.68
C ASP A 236 -14.91 5.06 -0.64
N GLN A 237 -16.03 5.68 -1.04
CA GLN A 237 -16.10 6.68 -2.10
C GLN A 237 -15.42 6.21 -3.41
N GLU A 238 -15.66 4.94 -3.79
CA GLU A 238 -15.05 4.28 -4.97
C GLU A 238 -15.11 5.18 -6.22
N GLN A 239 -16.27 5.75 -6.52
CA GLN A 239 -16.44 6.55 -7.74
C GLN A 239 -15.62 7.83 -7.74
N GLN A 240 -15.60 8.57 -6.60
CA GLN A 240 -14.81 9.79 -6.48
C GLN A 240 -13.31 9.49 -6.51
N THR A 241 -12.89 8.41 -5.86
CA THR A 241 -11.50 7.97 -5.84
C THR A 241 -11.02 7.57 -7.23
N LEU A 242 -11.81 6.82 -7.99
CA LEU A 242 -11.51 6.49 -9.38
C LEU A 242 -11.47 7.74 -10.27
N ALA A 243 -12.36 8.71 -10.07
CA ALA A 243 -12.35 9.96 -10.83
C ALA A 243 -11.06 10.75 -10.62
N GLU A 244 -10.54 10.82 -9.38
CA GLU A 244 -9.26 11.48 -9.09
C GLU A 244 -8.06 10.72 -9.63
N ILE A 245 -8.06 9.39 -9.57
CA ILE A 245 -7.03 8.56 -10.20
C ILE A 245 -6.99 8.83 -11.72
N ARG A 246 -8.14 8.85 -12.38
CA ARG A 246 -8.27 9.23 -13.82
C ARG A 246 -7.72 10.63 -14.09
N ARG A 247 -8.02 11.59 -13.20
CA ARG A 247 -7.47 12.95 -13.32
C ARG A 247 -5.95 12.93 -13.26
N CYS A 248 -5.36 12.21 -12.31
CA CYS A 248 -3.91 12.09 -12.17
C CYS A 248 -3.26 11.52 -13.43
N VAL A 249 -3.82 10.45 -14.00
CA VAL A 249 -3.34 9.85 -15.26
C VAL A 249 -3.43 10.84 -16.41
N ARG A 250 -4.56 11.56 -16.56
CA ARG A 250 -4.75 12.54 -17.64
C ARG A 250 -3.78 13.72 -17.60
N ILE A 251 -3.38 14.18 -16.42
CA ILE A 251 -2.38 15.24 -16.30
C ILE A 251 -0.94 14.71 -16.42
N GLY A 252 -0.78 13.40 -16.61
CA GLY A 252 0.47 12.74 -16.96
C GLY A 252 1.24 12.17 -15.79
N HIS A 253 0.60 11.98 -14.63
CA HIS A 253 1.20 11.16 -13.57
C HIS A 253 1.07 9.69 -13.90
N ASP A 254 2.09 8.94 -13.51
CA ASP A 254 2.06 7.50 -13.42
C ASP A 254 1.37 7.13 -12.10
N VAL A 255 0.41 6.23 -12.11
CA VAL A 255 -0.33 5.86 -10.90
C VAL A 255 -0.23 4.38 -10.63
N ALA A 256 0.07 4.02 -9.40
CA ALA A 256 0.04 2.66 -8.90
C ALA A 256 -0.89 2.56 -7.69
N VAL A 257 -1.78 1.59 -7.71
CA VAL A 257 -2.76 1.33 -6.66
C VAL A 257 -2.39 0.03 -5.95
N PHE A 258 -2.19 0.12 -4.66
CA PHE A 258 -1.99 -1.00 -3.75
C PHE A 258 -3.22 -1.15 -2.87
N GLN A 259 -4.09 -2.10 -3.23
CA GLN A 259 -5.24 -2.42 -2.41
C GLN A 259 -4.82 -3.35 -1.29
N VAL A 260 -5.01 -2.92 -0.04
CA VAL A 260 -4.53 -3.65 1.15
C VAL A 260 -5.70 -4.32 1.85
N MET A 261 -5.64 -5.64 1.95
CA MET A 261 -6.68 -6.45 2.57
C MET A 261 -6.08 -7.35 3.65
N SER A 262 -6.84 -7.60 4.71
CA SER A 262 -6.46 -8.65 5.65
C SER A 262 -6.86 -10.03 5.13
N ARG A 263 -6.17 -11.07 5.59
CA ARG A 263 -6.54 -12.45 5.27
C ARG A 263 -7.94 -12.78 5.79
N SER A 264 -8.27 -12.27 6.96
CA SER A 264 -9.59 -12.50 7.58
C SER A 264 -10.74 -11.85 6.81
N GLU A 265 -10.50 -10.71 6.15
CA GLU A 265 -11.49 -10.12 5.23
C GLU A 265 -11.72 -11.01 4.00
N ILE A 266 -10.64 -11.59 3.44
CA ILE A 266 -10.73 -12.43 2.24
C ILE A 266 -11.35 -13.79 2.56
N ASP A 267 -10.93 -14.45 3.62
CA ASP A 267 -11.32 -15.82 3.94
C ASP A 267 -12.65 -15.90 4.69
N PHE A 268 -13.02 -14.83 5.40
CA PHE A 268 -14.17 -14.78 6.30
C PHE A 268 -14.22 -15.99 7.23
N PRO A 269 -13.28 -16.12 8.17
CA PRO A 269 -13.14 -17.32 9.00
C PRO A 269 -14.17 -17.44 10.13
N TYR A 270 -15.09 -16.47 10.23
CA TYR A 270 -16.05 -16.33 11.31
C TYR A 270 -17.15 -17.39 11.24
N LYS A 271 -17.65 -17.82 12.41
CA LYS A 271 -18.66 -18.87 12.56
C LYS A 271 -19.59 -18.53 13.73
N GLY A 272 -20.85 -18.97 13.61
CA GLY A 272 -21.85 -18.76 14.66
C GLY A 272 -22.27 -17.29 14.79
N ASP A 273 -22.84 -16.94 15.94
CA ASP A 273 -23.26 -15.59 16.23
C ASP A 273 -22.03 -14.71 16.43
N THR A 274 -21.92 -13.69 15.62
CA THR A 274 -20.74 -12.79 15.57
C THR A 274 -21.22 -11.36 15.57
N GLU A 275 -20.60 -10.55 16.40
CA GLU A 275 -20.78 -9.10 16.41
C GLU A 275 -19.75 -8.47 15.50
N PHE A 276 -20.21 -7.72 14.51
CA PHE A 276 -19.38 -6.94 13.60
C PHE A 276 -19.47 -5.46 13.96
N GLU A 277 -18.35 -4.80 14.13
CA GLU A 277 -18.25 -3.39 14.43
C GLU A 277 -17.61 -2.64 13.28
N ASP A 278 -18.24 -1.56 12.82
CA ASP A 278 -17.64 -0.63 11.89
C ASP A 278 -16.63 0.25 12.63
N LEU A 279 -15.36 0.15 12.25
CA LEU A 279 -14.25 0.87 12.90
C LEU A 279 -14.27 2.39 12.67
N GLU A 280 -15.12 2.89 11.80
CA GLU A 280 -15.22 4.32 11.51
C GLU A 280 -16.45 4.95 12.16
N SER A 281 -17.60 4.30 12.07
CA SER A 281 -18.84 4.80 12.66
C SER A 281 -19.11 4.27 14.08
N GLY A 282 -18.44 3.18 14.48
CA GLY A 282 -18.71 2.45 15.72
C GLY A 282 -20.03 1.70 15.72
N GLN A 283 -20.72 1.60 14.59
CA GLN A 283 -21.95 0.82 14.47
C GLN A 283 -21.66 -0.66 14.64
N ARG A 284 -22.56 -1.37 15.35
CA ARG A 284 -22.44 -2.79 15.62
C ARG A 284 -23.62 -3.56 15.04
N VAL A 285 -23.33 -4.67 14.40
CA VAL A 285 -24.32 -5.59 13.84
C VAL A 285 -24.04 -6.99 14.35
N VAL A 286 -25.01 -7.59 15.02
CA VAL A 286 -24.92 -9.00 15.42
C VAL A 286 -25.64 -9.84 14.38
N THR A 287 -24.94 -10.83 13.81
CA THR A 287 -25.52 -11.74 12.82
C THR A 287 -24.88 -13.12 12.91
N HIS A 288 -25.58 -14.11 12.35
CA HIS A 288 -25.00 -15.44 12.24
C HIS A 288 -24.02 -15.48 11.05
N ALA A 289 -22.72 -15.58 11.34
CA ALA A 289 -21.65 -15.42 10.35
C ALA A 289 -21.78 -16.40 9.16
N ASN A 290 -22.29 -17.62 9.39
CA ASN A 290 -22.46 -18.60 8.31
C ASN A 290 -23.48 -18.15 7.26
N ASP A 291 -24.53 -17.44 7.68
CA ASP A 291 -25.64 -17.02 6.79
C ASP A 291 -25.20 -15.91 5.83
N VAL A 292 -24.34 -15.02 6.31
CA VAL A 292 -23.85 -13.88 5.52
C VAL A 292 -22.58 -14.18 4.71
N LYS A 293 -21.89 -15.28 5.03
CA LYS A 293 -20.58 -15.63 4.46
C LYS A 293 -20.55 -15.66 2.94
N HIS A 294 -21.52 -16.30 2.31
CA HIS A 294 -21.59 -16.43 0.84
C HIS A 294 -21.79 -15.07 0.19
N ALA A 295 -22.80 -14.35 0.63
CA ALA A 295 -23.13 -13.03 0.10
C ALA A 295 -21.94 -12.04 0.27
N TYR A 296 -21.27 -12.08 1.43
CA TYR A 296 -20.08 -11.28 1.68
C TYR A 296 -18.95 -11.61 0.69
N LYS A 297 -18.62 -12.90 0.51
CA LYS A 297 -17.53 -13.31 -0.40
C LYS A 297 -17.82 -12.94 -1.84
N ASP A 298 -19.06 -13.08 -2.29
CA ASP A 298 -19.45 -12.69 -3.64
C ASP A 298 -19.34 -11.19 -3.84
N GLN A 299 -19.78 -10.39 -2.87
CA GLN A 299 -19.66 -8.93 -2.92
C GLN A 299 -18.19 -8.48 -2.88
N LEU A 300 -17.37 -9.07 -2.01
CA LEU A 300 -15.94 -8.77 -1.93
C LEU A 300 -15.23 -9.13 -3.24
N SER A 301 -15.49 -10.31 -3.80
CA SER A 301 -14.91 -10.72 -5.08
C SER A 301 -15.28 -9.73 -6.20
N ALA A 302 -16.55 -9.38 -6.30
CA ALA A 302 -17.04 -8.41 -7.27
C ALA A 302 -16.39 -7.02 -7.07
N PHE A 303 -16.18 -6.60 -5.82
CA PHE A 303 -15.50 -5.34 -5.49
C PHE A 303 -14.03 -5.35 -5.92
N LEU A 304 -13.28 -6.40 -5.60
CA LEU A 304 -11.87 -6.53 -6.01
C LEU A 304 -11.73 -6.59 -7.54
N ASP A 305 -12.63 -7.30 -8.23
CA ASP A 305 -12.62 -7.41 -9.69
C ASP A 305 -12.99 -6.08 -10.37
N ARG A 306 -13.92 -5.30 -9.81
CA ARG A 306 -14.21 -3.94 -10.29
C ARG A 306 -12.99 -3.03 -10.20
N TRP A 307 -12.30 -3.02 -9.05
CA TRP A 307 -11.08 -2.23 -8.87
C TRP A 307 -10.00 -2.64 -9.88
N ARG A 308 -9.75 -3.94 -10.02
CA ARG A 308 -8.77 -4.47 -10.98
C ARG A 308 -9.09 -4.07 -12.41
N THR A 309 -10.36 -4.18 -12.81
CA THR A 309 -10.82 -3.86 -14.16
C THR A 309 -10.74 -2.36 -14.43
N ASN A 310 -11.22 -1.53 -13.51
CA ASN A 310 -11.17 -0.08 -13.64
C ASN A 310 -9.72 0.42 -13.71
N ALA A 311 -8.83 -0.05 -12.85
CA ALA A 311 -7.42 0.33 -12.86
C ALA A 311 -6.75 -0.04 -14.19
N ARG A 312 -6.96 -1.25 -14.69
CA ARG A 312 -6.42 -1.69 -15.98
C ARG A 312 -6.93 -0.87 -17.15
N GLY A 313 -8.22 -0.54 -17.15
CA GLY A 313 -8.84 0.30 -18.19
C GLY A 313 -8.22 1.70 -18.28
N GLU A 314 -7.75 2.24 -17.17
CA GLU A 314 -7.12 3.57 -17.11
C GLU A 314 -5.58 3.51 -17.23
N GLY A 315 -5.00 2.34 -17.48
CA GLY A 315 -3.55 2.19 -17.54
C GLY A 315 -2.84 2.28 -16.19
N VAL A 316 -3.55 2.13 -15.08
CA VAL A 316 -3.04 2.18 -13.71
C VAL A 316 -2.49 0.82 -13.30
N ASP A 317 -1.34 0.80 -12.64
CA ASP A 317 -0.79 -0.42 -12.04
C ASP A 317 -1.59 -0.77 -10.78
N TYR A 318 -2.25 -1.93 -10.79
CA TYR A 318 -3.01 -2.43 -9.66
C TYR A 318 -2.34 -3.65 -9.04
N THR A 319 -2.19 -3.64 -7.72
CA THR A 319 -1.65 -4.75 -6.92
C THR A 319 -2.52 -4.95 -5.69
N LEU A 320 -2.98 -6.18 -5.50
CA LEU A 320 -3.63 -6.59 -4.25
C LEU A 320 -2.55 -7.05 -3.27
N LEU A 321 -2.51 -6.44 -2.10
CA LEU A 321 -1.62 -6.79 -0.99
C LEU A 321 -2.44 -7.42 0.13
N VAL A 322 -2.07 -8.61 0.57
CA VAL A 322 -2.72 -9.32 1.66
C VAL A 322 -1.78 -9.37 2.86
N THR A 323 -2.26 -9.02 4.04
CA THR A 323 -1.43 -8.77 5.23
C THR A 323 -0.60 -9.96 5.73
N ASP A 324 -0.94 -11.18 5.33
CA ASP A 324 -0.19 -12.41 5.68
C ASP A 324 0.76 -12.89 4.58
N THR A 325 0.76 -12.21 3.43
CA THR A 325 1.66 -12.55 2.30
C THR A 325 3.00 -11.85 2.48
N ALA A 326 4.09 -12.54 2.13
CA ALA A 326 5.42 -11.94 2.16
C ALA A 326 5.48 -10.69 1.25
N LEU A 327 5.98 -9.57 1.80
CA LEU A 327 5.98 -8.28 1.12
C LEU A 327 6.81 -8.27 -0.17
N ASP A 328 7.88 -9.07 -0.20
CA ASP A 328 8.71 -9.18 -1.40
C ASP A 328 7.97 -9.82 -2.58
N GLU A 329 7.02 -10.74 -2.34
CA GLU A 329 6.21 -11.33 -3.41
C GLU A 329 5.29 -10.29 -4.07
N GLY A 330 4.49 -9.56 -3.28
CA GLY A 330 3.59 -8.55 -3.79
C GLY A 330 4.31 -7.39 -4.48
N LEU A 331 5.39 -6.91 -3.90
CA LEU A 331 6.19 -5.82 -4.47
C LEU A 331 6.98 -6.27 -5.70
N ARG A 332 7.47 -7.51 -5.73
CA ARG A 332 8.18 -8.08 -6.89
C ARG A 332 7.27 -8.14 -8.11
N GLU A 333 6.04 -8.60 -7.95
CA GLU A 333 5.06 -8.64 -9.03
C GLU A 333 4.79 -7.24 -9.61
N PHE A 334 4.63 -6.24 -8.74
CA PHE A 334 4.49 -4.84 -9.15
C PHE A 334 5.72 -4.36 -9.95
N LEU A 335 6.92 -4.59 -9.41
CA LEU A 335 8.16 -4.15 -10.04
C LEU A 335 8.39 -4.82 -11.41
N LEU A 336 8.09 -6.11 -11.54
CA LEU A 336 8.19 -6.85 -12.80
C LEU A 336 7.22 -6.32 -13.86
N ARG A 337 5.95 -6.11 -13.49
CA ARG A 337 4.96 -5.55 -14.42
C ARG A 337 5.36 -4.16 -14.89
N ARG A 338 5.91 -3.34 -14.01
CA ARG A 338 6.36 -2.00 -14.33
C ARG A 338 7.58 -2.00 -15.26
N SER A 339 8.55 -2.91 -15.06
CA SER A 339 9.70 -3.04 -15.94
C SER A 339 9.29 -3.48 -17.36
N ALA A 340 8.34 -4.41 -17.47
CA ALA A 340 7.84 -4.87 -18.76
C ALA A 340 7.13 -3.77 -19.57
N ARG A 341 6.35 -2.89 -18.88
CA ARG A 341 5.68 -1.74 -19.52
C ARG A 341 6.63 -0.69 -20.09
N ARG A 342 7.82 -0.55 -19.52
CA ARG A 342 8.83 0.42 -19.96
C ARG A 342 9.73 -0.08 -21.07
N ALA A 343 9.75 -1.39 -21.28
CA ALA A 343 10.56 -2.04 -22.31
C ALA A 343 9.83 -2.16 -23.66
N GLY A 344 8.53 -1.95 -23.73
CA GLY A 344 7.71 -1.94 -24.95
C GLY A 344 7.23 -0.55 -25.31
#